data_f3b8a4ca1f3d6b8abe99b27c1e2020da
#
_entry.id   f3b8a4ca1f3d6b8abe99b27c1e2020da
#
_cell.length_a   1.000
_cell.length_b   1.000
_cell.length_c   1.000
_cell.angle_alpha   90.00
_cell.angle_beta   90.00
_cell.angle_gamma   90.00
#
_symmetry.space_group_name_H-M   'P 1'
#
loop_
_entity.id
_entity.type
_entity.pdbx_description
1 polymer ?
#
loop_
_entity_poly.entity_id
_entity_poly.type
_entity_poly.pdbx_seq_one_letter_code
_entity_poly.pdbx_strand_id
1 'polypeptide(L)'
;MAELTIGLVLPDVLGTYGDDGNALVLRQRARMRGMDAEIHRITLGDAVPESLDVYTVGGGEDVAQILAAEHLIADGGITRAVNAGRPVLAICAGLQVFGHSFRASDRMVDGLGLIDATTSSLQTRMIGELKSVPAKQGMRAAGMEELTEPLTGFANHQGATILGPDASPLGHVTHGTGNTDAHGALSAGLSPETAKVEVYHEGAVQGSVIATYMHGPVLARNPQLADLPPMTGAFAGQLVDEVATLRAERLKA
;
A
#
# COMPACT_ATOMS: atom_id res chain seq x y z
N MET A 1 -24.22 7.52 15.93
CA MET A 1 -22.89 8.00 15.47
C MET A 1 -22.52 7.16 14.26
N ALA A 2 -21.78 7.69 13.30
CA ALA A 2 -21.28 6.88 12.20
C ALA A 2 -20.22 5.91 12.75
N GLU A 3 -20.25 4.68 12.32
CA GLU A 3 -19.31 3.63 12.71
C GLU A 3 -18.41 3.34 11.52
N LEU A 4 -17.09 3.24 11.76
CA LEU A 4 -16.11 2.84 10.75
C LEU A 4 -15.60 1.44 11.08
N THR A 5 -15.78 0.50 10.14
CA THR A 5 -15.28 -0.86 10.27
C THR A 5 -14.02 -1.07 9.46
N ILE A 6 -12.93 -1.47 10.12
CA ILE A 6 -11.59 -1.58 9.54
C ILE A 6 -11.18 -3.05 9.54
N GLY A 7 -10.98 -3.63 8.36
CA GLY A 7 -10.43 -4.97 8.21
C GLY A 7 -8.90 -4.95 8.32
N LEU A 8 -8.35 -5.62 9.32
CA LEU A 8 -6.92 -5.91 9.43
C LEU A 8 -6.70 -7.34 8.93
N VAL A 9 -6.21 -7.46 7.69
CA VAL A 9 -6.18 -8.72 6.95
C VAL A 9 -4.85 -9.44 7.15
N LEU A 10 -4.93 -10.67 7.62
CA LEU A 10 -3.83 -11.61 7.85
C LEU A 10 -2.67 -11.02 8.69
N PRO A 11 -2.94 -10.36 9.83
CA PRO A 11 -1.88 -9.75 10.65
C PRO A 11 -0.95 -10.79 11.30
N ASP A 12 -1.38 -12.03 11.38
CA ASP A 12 -0.58 -13.17 11.86
C ASP A 12 0.42 -13.68 10.81
N VAL A 13 0.24 -13.30 9.54
CA VAL A 13 1.08 -13.70 8.41
C VAL A 13 1.78 -12.48 7.79
N LEU A 14 1.07 -11.36 7.59
CA LEU A 14 1.53 -10.14 6.93
C LEU A 14 1.69 -8.95 7.90
N GLY A 15 2.17 -9.18 9.10
CA GLY A 15 2.35 -8.16 10.15
C GLY A 15 3.81 -7.88 10.54
N THR A 16 4.79 -8.35 9.77
CA THR A 16 6.20 -8.43 10.17
C THR A 16 6.82 -7.06 10.50
N TYR A 17 6.43 -6.00 9.81
CA TYR A 17 7.06 -4.67 9.93
C TYR A 17 6.23 -3.65 10.71
N GLY A 18 5.24 -4.12 11.48
CA GLY A 18 4.35 -3.27 12.28
C GLY A 18 3.29 -2.54 11.45
N ASP A 19 2.98 -3.04 10.26
CA ASP A 19 1.98 -2.45 9.35
C ASP A 19 0.55 -2.53 9.90
N ASP A 20 0.29 -3.40 10.89
CA ASP A 20 -0.93 -3.41 11.72
C ASP A 20 -1.24 -2.02 12.31
N GLY A 21 -0.21 -1.22 12.51
CA GLY A 21 -0.30 0.16 12.95
C GLY A 21 -1.13 1.04 12.00
N ASN A 22 -1.26 0.69 10.72
CA ASN A 22 -2.11 1.44 9.79
C ASN A 22 -3.59 1.38 10.21
N ALA A 23 -4.09 0.20 10.59
CA ALA A 23 -5.45 0.06 11.12
C ALA A 23 -5.65 0.84 12.44
N LEU A 24 -4.63 0.85 13.32
CA LEU A 24 -4.66 1.66 14.55
C LEU A 24 -4.72 3.15 14.25
N VAL A 25 -3.97 3.63 13.25
CA VAL A 25 -3.99 5.04 12.83
C VAL A 25 -5.37 5.40 12.31
N LEU A 26 -5.96 4.61 11.41
CA LEU A 26 -7.31 4.85 10.89
C LEU A 26 -8.33 4.93 12.03
N ARG A 27 -8.34 3.95 12.94
CA ARG A 27 -9.23 3.94 14.09
C ARG A 27 -9.06 5.18 14.98
N GLN A 28 -7.82 5.54 15.30
CA GLN A 28 -7.55 6.70 16.16
C GLN A 28 -7.98 8.00 15.47
N ARG A 29 -7.70 8.16 14.18
CA ARG A 29 -8.10 9.35 13.42
C ARG A 29 -9.62 9.48 13.31
N ALA A 30 -10.34 8.38 13.11
CA ALA A 30 -11.81 8.36 13.14
C ALA A 30 -12.35 8.82 14.50
N ARG A 31 -11.82 8.26 15.61
CA ARG A 31 -12.22 8.61 16.96
C ARG A 31 -11.95 10.08 17.33
N MET A 32 -10.84 10.64 16.88
CA MET A 32 -10.54 12.07 17.06
C MET A 32 -11.57 12.98 16.38
N ARG A 33 -12.36 12.45 15.45
CA ARG A 33 -13.43 13.14 14.73
C ARG A 33 -14.82 12.80 15.23
N GLY A 34 -14.90 12.12 16.38
CA GLY A 34 -16.17 11.75 17.01
C GLY A 34 -16.89 10.58 16.34
N MET A 35 -16.19 9.79 15.50
CA MET A 35 -16.72 8.55 14.94
C MET A 35 -16.33 7.36 15.81
N ASP A 36 -17.25 6.42 16.01
CA ASP A 36 -16.88 5.11 16.52
C ASP A 36 -16.13 4.34 15.42
N ALA A 37 -15.08 3.62 15.78
CA ALA A 37 -14.30 2.83 14.84
C ALA A 37 -13.81 1.53 15.48
N GLU A 38 -13.99 0.43 14.75
CA GLU A 38 -13.65 -0.92 15.18
C GLU A 38 -12.69 -1.58 14.20
N ILE A 39 -11.73 -2.37 14.72
CA ILE A 39 -10.80 -3.17 13.92
C ILE A 39 -11.22 -4.63 14.00
N HIS A 40 -11.55 -5.20 12.85
CA HIS A 40 -11.83 -6.62 12.67
C HIS A 40 -10.50 -7.32 12.26
N ARG A 41 -9.94 -8.12 13.17
CA ARG A 41 -8.76 -8.94 12.87
C ARG A 41 -9.21 -10.18 12.11
N ILE A 42 -8.67 -10.37 10.91
CA ILE A 42 -8.98 -11.48 10.01
C ILE A 42 -7.69 -12.30 9.88
N THR A 43 -7.61 -13.42 10.57
CA THR A 43 -6.41 -14.26 10.63
C THR A 43 -6.43 -15.34 9.55
N LEU A 44 -5.29 -16.00 9.34
CA LEU A 44 -5.19 -17.09 8.36
C LEU A 44 -6.23 -18.18 8.66
N GLY A 45 -7.03 -18.51 7.68
CA GLY A 45 -8.15 -19.47 7.80
C GLY A 45 -9.52 -18.82 8.04
N ASP A 46 -9.58 -17.54 8.40
CA ASP A 46 -10.84 -16.81 8.49
C ASP A 46 -11.28 -16.34 7.10
N ALA A 47 -12.59 -16.31 6.85
CA ALA A 47 -13.14 -15.68 5.66
C ALA A 47 -13.03 -14.16 5.77
N VAL A 48 -12.64 -13.48 4.68
CA VAL A 48 -12.59 -12.02 4.63
C VAL A 48 -13.99 -11.45 4.40
N PRO A 49 -14.58 -10.70 5.37
CA PRO A 49 -15.87 -10.04 5.17
C PRO A 49 -15.80 -9.03 4.01
N GLU A 50 -16.82 -9.01 3.16
CA GLU A 50 -16.88 -8.14 1.96
C GLU A 50 -17.38 -6.73 2.26
N SER A 51 -17.98 -6.52 3.43
CA SER A 51 -18.78 -5.34 3.76
C SER A 51 -18.11 -4.34 4.71
N LEU A 52 -16.86 -4.58 5.11
CA LEU A 52 -16.13 -3.61 5.93
C LEU A 52 -15.83 -2.34 5.13
N ASP A 53 -15.68 -1.23 5.83
CA ASP A 53 -15.56 0.08 5.18
C ASP A 53 -14.17 0.32 4.56
N VAL A 54 -13.12 -0.26 5.15
CA VAL A 54 -11.73 -0.16 4.66
C VAL A 54 -10.92 -1.37 5.11
N TYR A 55 -9.92 -1.76 4.31
CA TYR A 55 -9.05 -2.87 4.63
C TYR A 55 -7.57 -2.44 4.63
N THR A 56 -6.78 -3.06 5.50
CA THR A 56 -5.32 -2.92 5.54
C THR A 56 -4.66 -4.29 5.43
N VAL A 57 -3.68 -4.40 4.55
CA VAL A 57 -2.88 -5.61 4.29
C VAL A 57 -1.42 -5.23 4.46
N GLY A 58 -0.71 -5.90 5.34
CA GLY A 58 0.68 -5.58 5.67
C GLY A 58 1.72 -6.26 4.78
N GLY A 59 2.98 -6.09 5.17
CA GLY A 59 4.14 -6.75 4.58
C GLY A 59 4.52 -8.04 5.30
N GLY A 60 5.25 -8.92 4.60
CA GLY A 60 5.71 -10.20 5.14
C GLY A 60 6.83 -10.80 4.29
N GLU A 61 7.44 -11.85 4.80
CA GLU A 61 8.49 -12.60 4.12
C GLU A 61 7.89 -13.61 3.13
N ASP A 62 8.71 -14.13 2.21
CA ASP A 62 8.31 -14.96 1.07
C ASP A 62 7.30 -16.06 1.39
N VAL A 63 7.55 -16.87 2.42
CA VAL A 63 6.66 -17.98 2.78
C VAL A 63 5.30 -17.47 3.27
N ALA A 64 5.32 -16.42 4.07
CA ALA A 64 4.11 -15.77 4.56
C ALA A 64 3.31 -15.14 3.42
N GLN A 65 4.00 -14.54 2.46
CA GLN A 65 3.40 -13.95 1.27
C GLN A 65 2.71 -14.98 0.37
N ILE A 66 3.35 -16.15 0.17
CA ILE A 66 2.76 -17.26 -0.58
C ILE A 66 1.48 -17.76 0.10
N LEU A 67 1.54 -18.02 1.42
CA LEU A 67 0.37 -18.45 2.20
C LEU A 67 -0.77 -17.45 2.14
N ALA A 68 -0.46 -16.15 2.24
CA ALA A 68 -1.44 -15.09 2.13
C ALA A 68 -2.11 -15.06 0.75
N ALA A 69 -1.33 -15.17 -0.33
CA ALA A 69 -1.87 -15.20 -1.68
C ALA A 69 -2.79 -16.40 -1.91
N GLU A 70 -2.34 -17.60 -1.54
CA GLU A 70 -3.11 -18.84 -1.67
C GLU A 70 -4.44 -18.75 -0.89
N HIS A 71 -4.40 -18.25 0.35
CA HIS A 71 -5.60 -18.09 1.18
C HIS A 71 -6.58 -17.06 0.58
N LEU A 72 -6.09 -15.86 0.22
CA LEU A 72 -6.94 -14.77 -0.29
C LEU A 72 -7.54 -15.10 -1.66
N ILE A 73 -6.83 -15.83 -2.52
CA ILE A 73 -7.35 -16.35 -3.80
C ILE A 73 -8.46 -17.36 -3.55
N ALA A 74 -8.25 -18.31 -2.65
CA ALA A 74 -9.22 -19.36 -2.35
C ALA A 74 -10.49 -18.81 -1.69
N ASP A 75 -10.36 -17.86 -0.75
CA ASP A 75 -11.48 -17.21 -0.05
C ASP A 75 -12.25 -16.25 -0.97
N GLY A 76 -11.55 -15.42 -1.75
CA GLY A 76 -12.11 -14.45 -2.67
C GLY A 76 -12.83 -13.26 -2.01
N GLY A 77 -12.94 -13.18 -0.69
CA GLY A 77 -13.66 -12.12 0.01
C GLY A 77 -13.06 -10.74 -0.22
N ILE A 78 -11.74 -10.60 -0.14
CA ILE A 78 -11.06 -9.32 -0.42
C ILE A 78 -11.26 -8.89 -1.88
N THR A 79 -11.27 -9.83 -2.82
CA THR A 79 -11.53 -9.55 -4.24
C THR A 79 -12.95 -9.01 -4.44
N ARG A 80 -13.94 -9.60 -3.78
CA ARG A 80 -15.32 -9.11 -3.85
C ARG A 80 -15.47 -7.73 -3.18
N ALA A 81 -14.78 -7.49 -2.07
CA ALA A 81 -14.76 -6.18 -1.42
C ALA A 81 -14.18 -5.10 -2.34
N VAL A 82 -13.03 -5.34 -2.99
CA VAL A 82 -12.42 -4.41 -3.95
C VAL A 82 -13.35 -4.16 -5.15
N ASN A 83 -13.95 -5.20 -5.71
CA ASN A 83 -14.89 -5.08 -6.82
C ASN A 83 -16.18 -4.31 -6.43
N ALA A 84 -16.54 -4.30 -5.15
CA ALA A 84 -17.61 -3.46 -4.60
C ALA A 84 -17.15 -2.02 -4.29
N GLY A 85 -15.90 -1.66 -4.62
CA GLY A 85 -15.33 -0.33 -4.41
C GLY A 85 -14.84 -0.07 -2.98
N ARG A 86 -14.66 -1.11 -2.17
CA ARG A 86 -14.15 -0.93 -0.80
C ARG A 86 -12.66 -0.58 -0.84
N PRO A 87 -12.23 0.47 -0.11
CA PRO A 87 -10.84 0.89 -0.05
C PRO A 87 -9.93 -0.17 0.56
N VAL A 88 -8.76 -0.37 -0.04
CA VAL A 88 -7.72 -1.23 0.49
C VAL A 88 -6.39 -0.49 0.50
N LEU A 89 -5.68 -0.55 1.62
CA LEU A 89 -4.28 -0.15 1.74
C LEU A 89 -3.41 -1.41 1.80
N ALA A 90 -2.57 -1.61 0.79
CA ALA A 90 -1.69 -2.78 0.68
C ALA A 90 -0.20 -2.37 0.77
N ILE A 91 0.53 -2.93 1.74
CA ILE A 91 1.90 -2.54 2.04
C ILE A 91 2.88 -3.65 1.62
N CYS A 92 3.90 -3.32 0.84
CA CYS A 92 5.05 -4.17 0.50
C CYS A 92 4.61 -5.55 -0.08
N ALA A 93 4.67 -6.63 0.70
CA ALA A 93 4.15 -7.93 0.28
C ALA A 93 2.66 -7.86 -0.11
N GLY A 94 1.87 -7.03 0.57
CA GLY A 94 0.48 -6.76 0.20
C GLY A 94 0.35 -6.20 -1.22
N LEU A 95 1.19 -5.21 -1.61
CA LEU A 95 1.23 -4.70 -2.98
C LEU A 95 1.49 -5.82 -3.98
N GLN A 96 2.47 -6.68 -3.70
CA GLN A 96 2.87 -7.77 -4.58
C GLN A 96 1.76 -8.83 -4.73
N VAL A 97 1.13 -9.22 -3.62
CA VAL A 97 0.00 -10.17 -3.60
C VAL A 97 -1.21 -9.63 -4.37
N PHE A 98 -1.43 -8.33 -4.36
CA PHE A 98 -2.53 -7.70 -5.10
C PHE A 98 -2.24 -7.58 -6.61
N GLY A 99 -0.99 -7.71 -7.05
CA GLY A 99 -0.62 -7.77 -8.47
C GLY A 99 -1.06 -9.07 -9.16
N HIS A 100 -0.68 -9.22 -10.43
CA HIS A 100 -0.92 -10.44 -11.21
C HIS A 100 -0.05 -11.60 -10.76
N SER A 101 1.23 -11.32 -10.50
CA SER A 101 2.20 -12.31 -10.04
C SER A 101 3.38 -11.64 -9.36
N PHE A 102 4.02 -12.41 -8.50
CA PHE A 102 5.22 -11.96 -7.78
C PHE A 102 6.22 -13.09 -7.60
N ARG A 103 7.51 -12.72 -7.50
CA ARG A 103 8.58 -13.68 -7.21
C ARG A 103 8.75 -13.84 -5.70
N ALA A 104 8.62 -15.07 -5.22
CA ALA A 104 8.91 -15.43 -3.84
C ALA A 104 9.53 -16.83 -3.79
N SER A 105 10.50 -17.05 -2.92
CA SER A 105 11.19 -18.34 -2.75
C SER A 105 11.64 -18.96 -4.08
N ASP A 106 12.28 -18.17 -4.93
CA ASP A 106 12.82 -18.54 -6.25
C ASP A 106 11.80 -19.03 -7.30
N ARG A 107 10.51 -18.80 -7.08
CA ARG A 107 9.45 -19.09 -8.06
C ARG A 107 8.54 -17.88 -8.27
N MET A 108 7.87 -17.86 -9.42
CA MET A 108 6.73 -16.96 -9.64
C MET A 108 5.48 -17.57 -8.99
N VAL A 109 4.72 -16.72 -8.33
CA VAL A 109 3.48 -17.05 -7.62
C VAL A 109 2.37 -16.16 -8.16
N ASP A 110 1.18 -16.72 -8.36
CA ASP A 110 0.02 -15.96 -8.80
C ASP A 110 -0.44 -15.03 -7.66
N GLY A 111 -0.78 -13.79 -8.01
CA GLY A 111 -1.43 -12.82 -7.14
C GLY A 111 -2.93 -12.75 -7.38
N LEU A 112 -3.57 -11.74 -6.76
CA LEU A 112 -5.02 -11.53 -6.86
C LEU A 112 -5.45 -10.87 -8.18
N GLY A 113 -4.53 -10.25 -8.93
CA GLY A 113 -4.83 -9.52 -10.16
C GLY A 113 -5.71 -8.28 -9.95
N LEU A 114 -5.67 -7.68 -8.75
CA LEU A 114 -6.45 -6.49 -8.40
C LEU A 114 -5.69 -5.19 -8.71
N ILE A 115 -4.40 -5.29 -8.93
CA ILE A 115 -3.54 -4.23 -9.46
C ILE A 115 -2.87 -4.78 -10.73
N ASP A 116 -2.89 -3.99 -11.79
CA ASP A 116 -2.15 -4.29 -13.03
C ASP A 116 -0.66 -4.08 -12.77
N ALA A 117 -0.04 -5.08 -12.16
CA ALA A 117 1.35 -5.07 -11.76
C ALA A 117 1.93 -6.47 -11.73
N THR A 118 3.22 -6.59 -12.06
CA THR A 118 4.00 -7.81 -11.87
C THR A 118 5.26 -7.51 -11.08
N THR A 119 5.66 -8.42 -10.19
CA THR A 119 6.84 -8.21 -9.35
C THR A 119 7.89 -9.27 -9.59
N SER A 120 9.08 -8.83 -10.01
CA SER A 120 10.31 -9.61 -10.09
C SER A 120 11.25 -9.27 -8.91
N SER A 121 12.56 -9.24 -9.12
CA SER A 121 13.54 -8.92 -8.07
C SER A 121 14.39 -7.72 -8.45
N LEU A 122 14.63 -6.86 -7.47
CA LEU A 122 15.69 -5.82 -7.54
C LEU A 122 17.07 -6.48 -7.62
N GLN A 123 18.05 -5.77 -8.20
CA GLN A 123 19.44 -6.16 -8.16
C GLN A 123 19.97 -6.22 -6.72
N THR A 124 19.62 -5.21 -5.92
CA THR A 124 20.02 -5.12 -4.51
C THR A 124 18.78 -4.78 -3.67
N ARG A 125 18.63 -5.48 -2.53
CA ARG A 125 17.54 -5.21 -1.58
C ARG A 125 17.54 -3.74 -1.18
N MET A 126 16.39 -3.08 -1.34
CA MET A 126 16.18 -1.75 -0.81
C MET A 126 15.94 -1.81 0.70
N ILE A 127 16.76 -1.07 1.45
CA ILE A 127 16.59 -0.85 2.89
C ILE A 127 16.91 0.60 3.17
N GLY A 128 15.93 1.38 3.62
CA GLY A 128 16.17 2.79 3.97
C GLY A 128 14.96 3.68 3.82
N GLU A 129 15.18 4.96 4.04
CA GLU A 129 14.15 5.98 3.88
C GLU A 129 13.78 6.12 2.40
N LEU A 130 12.49 6.24 2.16
CA LEU A 130 11.90 6.45 0.84
C LEU A 130 11.04 7.72 0.89
N LYS A 131 11.21 8.59 -0.12
CA LYS A 131 10.39 9.79 -0.27
C LYS A 131 9.85 9.85 -1.70
N SER A 132 8.61 10.27 -1.82
CA SER A 132 7.97 10.51 -3.12
C SER A 132 7.07 11.73 -3.08
N VAL A 133 6.76 12.26 -4.25
CA VAL A 133 5.71 13.26 -4.43
C VAL A 133 4.51 12.60 -5.11
N PRO A 134 3.27 12.90 -4.70
CA PRO A 134 2.08 12.27 -5.27
C PRO A 134 2.01 12.41 -6.79
N ALA A 135 1.67 11.33 -7.49
CA ALA A 135 1.50 11.31 -8.95
C ALA A 135 0.11 11.81 -9.33
N LYS A 136 0.00 13.02 -9.85
CA LYS A 136 -1.28 13.71 -10.12
C LYS A 136 -2.27 12.91 -10.97
N GLN A 137 -1.78 12.09 -11.89
CA GLN A 137 -2.64 11.37 -12.84
C GLN A 137 -3.41 10.23 -12.14
N GLY A 138 -2.74 9.42 -11.32
CA GLY A 138 -3.38 8.34 -10.55
C GLY A 138 -4.31 8.86 -9.46
N MET A 139 -3.92 9.97 -8.81
CA MET A 139 -4.72 10.60 -7.76
C MET A 139 -6.12 10.98 -8.23
N ARG A 140 -6.25 11.51 -9.43
CA ARG A 140 -7.53 11.96 -9.98
C ARG A 140 -8.49 10.79 -10.26
N ALA A 141 -7.97 9.70 -10.77
CA ALA A 141 -8.76 8.49 -11.06
C ALA A 141 -9.31 7.84 -9.78
N ALA A 142 -8.61 7.97 -8.67
CA ALA A 142 -8.96 7.36 -7.38
C ALA A 142 -9.69 8.31 -6.42
N GLY A 143 -10.06 9.54 -6.84
CA GLY A 143 -10.67 10.53 -5.95
C GLY A 143 -9.73 11.04 -4.85
N MET A 144 -8.43 11.07 -5.14
CA MET A 144 -7.37 11.46 -4.19
C MET A 144 -6.69 12.78 -4.57
N GLU A 145 -7.38 13.66 -5.29
CA GLU A 145 -6.82 14.93 -5.75
C GLU A 145 -6.32 15.84 -4.61
N GLU A 146 -6.79 15.58 -3.42
CA GLU A 146 -6.38 16.30 -2.20
C GLU A 146 -5.01 15.87 -1.67
N LEU A 147 -4.46 14.73 -2.12
CA LEU A 147 -3.13 14.30 -1.72
C LEU A 147 -2.07 15.16 -2.42
N THR A 148 -1.55 16.11 -1.70
CA THR A 148 -0.60 17.11 -2.21
C THR A 148 0.74 17.10 -1.50
N GLU A 149 0.76 16.59 -0.27
CA GLU A 149 1.96 16.54 0.54
C GLU A 149 2.89 15.39 0.11
N PRO A 150 4.23 15.60 0.12
CA PRO A 150 5.17 14.53 -0.14
C PRO A 150 4.96 13.35 0.82
N LEU A 151 5.13 12.14 0.33
CA LEU A 151 5.03 10.92 1.11
C LEU A 151 6.40 10.48 1.61
N THR A 152 6.44 9.93 2.81
CA THR A 152 7.66 9.37 3.40
C THR A 152 7.39 8.01 4.03
N GLY A 153 8.37 7.11 3.94
CA GLY A 153 8.28 5.79 4.58
C GLY A 153 9.65 5.14 4.66
N PHE A 154 9.71 4.03 5.35
CA PHE A 154 10.89 3.18 5.37
C PHE A 154 10.65 2.01 4.43
N ALA A 155 11.47 1.86 3.40
CA ALA A 155 11.41 0.73 2.48
C ALA A 155 12.29 -0.41 2.97
N ASN A 156 11.80 -1.64 2.85
CA ASN A 156 12.57 -2.85 3.10
C ASN A 156 12.02 -3.98 2.21
N HIS A 157 12.45 -4.03 0.96
CA HIS A 157 11.95 -5.01 0.00
C HIS A 157 13.02 -5.45 -1.00
N GLN A 158 12.81 -6.63 -1.58
CA GLN A 158 13.58 -7.17 -2.71
C GLN A 158 12.74 -7.14 -4.01
N GLY A 159 11.44 -6.89 -3.93
CA GLY A 159 10.55 -6.88 -5.07
C GLY A 159 10.84 -5.72 -6.02
N ALA A 160 10.85 -6.02 -7.33
CA ALA A 160 10.88 -5.06 -8.43
C ALA A 160 9.53 -5.11 -9.14
N THR A 161 8.67 -4.15 -8.86
CA THR A 161 7.30 -4.08 -9.38
C THR A 161 7.21 -3.17 -10.59
N ILE A 162 6.64 -3.69 -11.66
CA ILE A 162 6.34 -2.94 -12.88
C ILE A 162 4.83 -2.82 -13.00
N LEU A 163 4.36 -1.60 -13.21
CA LEU A 163 2.95 -1.30 -13.41
C LEU A 163 2.57 -1.48 -14.89
N GLY A 164 1.41 -2.08 -15.11
CA GLY A 164 0.77 -2.09 -16.42
C GLY A 164 -0.07 -0.82 -16.66
N PRO A 165 -0.71 -0.72 -17.85
CA PRO A 165 -1.42 0.49 -18.27
C PRO A 165 -2.66 0.83 -17.43
N ASP A 166 -3.25 -0.14 -16.72
CA ASP A 166 -4.46 0.06 -15.92
C ASP A 166 -4.16 0.54 -14.49
N ALA A 167 -2.90 0.46 -14.04
CA ALA A 167 -2.45 0.99 -12.77
C ALA A 167 -1.69 2.31 -12.94
N SER A 168 -1.76 3.17 -11.94
CA SER A 168 -0.97 4.40 -11.88
C SER A 168 -0.05 4.38 -10.66
N PRO A 169 1.16 4.98 -10.70
CA PRO A 169 1.98 5.11 -9.51
C PRO A 169 1.27 5.99 -8.46
N LEU A 170 1.44 5.66 -7.18
CA LEU A 170 1.02 6.48 -6.06
C LEU A 170 1.83 7.78 -6.01
N GLY A 171 3.12 7.70 -6.31
CA GLY A 171 4.02 8.85 -6.31
C GLY A 171 5.24 8.67 -7.21
N HIS A 172 6.02 9.75 -7.30
CA HIS A 172 7.31 9.76 -7.97
C HIS A 172 8.42 9.91 -6.94
N VAL A 173 9.37 8.98 -6.96
CA VAL A 173 10.52 8.91 -6.03
C VAL A 173 11.36 10.17 -6.13
N THR A 174 11.66 10.75 -4.98
CA THR A 174 12.62 11.86 -4.81
C THR A 174 13.85 11.45 -4.00
N HIS A 175 13.73 10.37 -3.22
CA HIS A 175 14.83 9.77 -2.47
C HIS A 175 14.58 8.28 -2.24
N GLY A 176 15.63 7.46 -2.32
CA GLY A 176 15.54 6.00 -2.19
C GLY A 176 15.19 5.30 -3.49
N THR A 177 14.75 4.04 -3.40
CA THR A 177 14.27 3.22 -4.53
C THR A 177 12.82 2.88 -4.27
N GLY A 178 11.95 3.16 -5.23
CA GLY A 178 10.52 2.85 -5.16
C GLY A 178 10.20 1.44 -5.67
N ASN A 179 9.31 1.36 -6.66
CA ASN A 179 8.79 0.09 -7.17
C ASN A 179 9.88 -0.79 -7.80
N THR A 180 10.87 -0.21 -8.48
CA THR A 180 11.91 -0.95 -9.20
C THR A 180 13.20 -0.15 -9.31
N ASP A 181 14.31 -0.85 -9.58
CA ASP A 181 15.56 -0.28 -10.05
C ASP A 181 15.73 -0.51 -11.58
N ALA A 182 16.80 0.00 -12.15
CA ALA A 182 17.08 -0.17 -13.58
C ALA A 182 17.24 -1.65 -13.97
N HIS A 183 17.79 -2.48 -13.09
CA HIS A 183 17.93 -3.91 -13.32
C HIS A 183 16.56 -4.60 -13.38
N GLY A 184 15.69 -4.35 -12.42
CA GLY A 184 14.34 -4.91 -12.38
C GLY A 184 13.51 -4.52 -13.60
N ALA A 185 13.56 -3.24 -13.99
CA ALA A 185 12.87 -2.73 -15.16
C ALA A 185 13.35 -3.38 -16.48
N LEU A 186 14.67 -3.48 -16.68
CA LEU A 186 15.23 -4.14 -17.85
C LEU A 186 14.97 -5.65 -17.86
N SER A 187 15.03 -6.31 -16.71
CA SER A 187 14.74 -7.74 -16.56
C SER A 187 13.27 -8.07 -16.85
N ALA A 188 12.37 -7.12 -16.63
CA ALA A 188 10.97 -7.20 -17.02
C ALA A 188 10.73 -6.97 -18.53
N GLY A 189 11.80 -6.71 -19.31
CA GLY A 189 11.72 -6.52 -20.76
C GLY A 189 11.40 -5.08 -21.21
N LEU A 190 11.47 -4.11 -20.31
CA LEU A 190 11.26 -2.70 -20.68
C LEU A 190 12.45 -2.18 -21.50
N SER A 191 12.16 -1.24 -22.42
CA SER A 191 13.23 -0.53 -23.13
C SER A 191 14.06 0.32 -22.16
N PRO A 192 15.33 0.64 -22.48
CA PRO A 192 16.15 1.52 -21.64
C PRO A 192 15.51 2.90 -21.39
N GLU A 193 14.74 3.41 -22.36
CA GLU A 193 14.02 4.68 -22.25
C GLU A 193 12.87 4.57 -21.25
N THR A 194 12.06 3.52 -21.34
CA THR A 194 10.95 3.26 -20.42
C THR A 194 11.47 2.97 -19.01
N ALA A 195 12.54 2.18 -18.88
CA ALA A 195 13.16 1.88 -17.60
C ALA A 195 13.60 3.13 -16.83
N LYS A 196 14.10 4.17 -17.55
CA LYS A 196 14.47 5.45 -16.92
C LYS A 196 13.30 6.19 -16.28
N VAL A 197 12.07 5.97 -16.75
CA VAL A 197 10.86 6.56 -16.17
C VAL A 197 10.37 5.68 -15.03
N GLU A 198 10.38 4.38 -15.24
CA GLU A 198 9.84 3.40 -14.30
C GLU A 198 10.54 3.42 -12.94
N VAL A 199 11.85 3.65 -12.89
CA VAL A 199 12.62 3.74 -11.64
C VAL A 199 12.20 4.90 -10.72
N TYR A 200 11.42 5.85 -11.23
CA TYR A 200 10.86 6.93 -10.41
C TYR A 200 9.46 6.62 -9.87
N HIS A 201 8.86 5.48 -10.21
CA HIS A 201 7.54 5.13 -9.69
C HIS A 201 7.63 4.57 -8.27
N GLU A 202 6.72 4.97 -7.43
CA GLU A 202 6.51 4.46 -6.08
C GLU A 202 5.04 4.13 -5.88
N GLY A 203 4.80 2.90 -5.35
CA GLY A 203 3.47 2.41 -5.06
C GLY A 203 2.61 2.22 -6.30
N ALA A 204 1.34 1.96 -6.07
CA ALA A 204 0.33 1.78 -7.10
C ALA A 204 -1.03 2.26 -6.63
N VAL A 205 -1.84 2.73 -7.58
CA VAL A 205 -3.24 3.06 -7.37
C VAL A 205 -4.04 2.47 -8.53
N GLN A 206 -5.06 1.67 -8.20
CA GLN A 206 -6.02 1.17 -9.18
C GLN A 206 -7.39 0.99 -8.52
N GLY A 207 -8.41 1.68 -9.06
CA GLY A 207 -9.74 1.69 -8.46
C GLY A 207 -9.69 2.16 -7.00
N SER A 208 -10.15 1.31 -6.08
CA SER A 208 -10.15 1.56 -4.64
C SER A 208 -8.89 1.04 -3.92
N VAL A 209 -7.92 0.49 -4.63
CA VAL A 209 -6.69 -0.04 -4.03
C VAL A 209 -5.58 1.00 -4.06
N ILE A 210 -4.99 1.25 -2.92
CA ILE A 210 -3.77 2.03 -2.73
C ILE A 210 -2.69 1.10 -2.20
N ALA A 211 -1.55 1.05 -2.87
CA ALA A 211 -0.46 0.19 -2.46
C ALA A 211 0.88 0.94 -2.45
N THR A 212 1.81 0.55 -1.57
CA THR A 212 3.11 1.21 -1.43
C THR A 212 4.15 0.27 -0.83
N TYR A 213 5.42 0.55 -1.07
CA TYR A 213 6.54 -0.10 -0.38
C TYR A 213 6.93 0.59 0.93
N MET A 214 6.25 1.67 1.30
CA MET A 214 6.54 2.45 2.50
C MET A 214 5.95 1.79 3.75
N HIS A 215 6.81 1.43 4.70
CA HIS A 215 6.46 1.03 6.06
C HIS A 215 6.56 2.21 7.04
N GLY A 216 6.19 1.94 8.32
CA GLY A 216 6.53 2.81 9.36
C GLY A 216 5.57 3.21 10.47
N PRO A 217 4.28 2.84 10.58
CA PRO A 217 3.22 2.62 9.60
C PRO A 217 3.07 3.82 8.66
N VAL A 218 2.82 3.55 7.37
CA VAL A 218 2.81 4.62 6.36
C VAL A 218 1.78 5.72 6.68
N LEU A 219 0.62 5.37 7.22
CA LEU A 219 -0.42 6.34 7.58
C LEU A 219 -0.05 7.23 8.76
N ALA A 220 0.76 6.73 9.71
CA ALA A 220 1.26 7.55 10.81
C ALA A 220 2.27 8.59 10.32
N ARG A 221 3.03 8.27 9.29
CA ARG A 221 4.02 9.16 8.67
C ARG A 221 3.39 10.14 7.69
N ASN A 222 2.23 9.80 7.13
CA ASN A 222 1.54 10.55 6.08
C ASN A 222 0.06 10.77 6.45
N PRO A 223 -0.24 11.68 7.39
CA PRO A 223 -1.60 11.90 7.88
C PRO A 223 -2.58 12.29 6.78
N GLN A 224 -2.14 13.05 5.77
CA GLN A 224 -2.99 13.42 4.64
C GLN A 224 -3.46 12.17 3.86
N LEU A 225 -2.61 11.16 3.68
CA LEU A 225 -2.98 9.89 3.08
C LEU A 225 -4.04 9.14 3.92
N ALA A 226 -3.91 9.19 5.26
CA ALA A 226 -4.87 8.56 6.17
C ALA A 226 -6.23 9.27 6.17
N ASP A 227 -6.27 10.56 5.83
CA ASP A 227 -7.47 11.39 5.85
C ASP A 227 -8.21 11.45 4.52
N LEU A 228 -7.70 10.78 3.48
CA LEU A 228 -8.35 10.77 2.17
C LEU A 228 -9.76 10.16 2.27
N PRO A 229 -10.74 10.70 1.50
CA PRO A 229 -12.12 10.21 1.49
C PRO A 229 -12.27 8.69 1.33
N PRO A 230 -11.48 8.00 0.47
CA PRO A 230 -11.55 6.55 0.38
C PRO A 230 -11.22 5.85 1.70
N MET A 231 -10.31 6.40 2.51
CA MET A 231 -9.84 5.75 3.74
C MET A 231 -10.75 6.00 4.96
N THR A 232 -11.39 7.16 5.03
CA THR A 232 -12.06 7.58 6.28
C THR A 232 -13.36 8.35 6.07
N GLY A 233 -13.84 8.48 4.82
CA GLY A 233 -14.89 9.43 4.51
C GLY A 233 -14.36 10.88 4.55
N ALA A 234 -15.21 11.86 4.31
CA ALA A 234 -14.78 13.26 4.27
C ALA A 234 -14.33 13.75 5.67
N PHE A 235 -13.06 13.67 5.96
CA PHE A 235 -12.46 14.22 7.18
C PHE A 235 -11.73 15.53 6.91
N ALA A 236 -12.28 16.63 7.39
CA ALA A 236 -11.51 17.83 7.63
C ALA A 236 -10.95 17.75 9.06
N GLY A 237 -9.65 17.67 9.23
CA GLY A 237 -9.04 17.63 10.56
C GLY A 237 -7.64 18.20 10.55
N GLN A 238 -7.34 19.08 11.53
CA GLN A 238 -6.01 19.63 11.72
C GLN A 238 -5.03 18.54 12.15
N LEU A 239 -3.82 18.59 11.60
CA LEU A 239 -2.67 17.89 12.16
C LEU A 239 -2.43 18.39 13.58
N VAL A 240 -2.12 17.48 14.51
CA VAL A 240 -1.59 17.85 15.81
C VAL A 240 -0.19 18.45 15.57
N ASP A 241 0.13 19.58 16.21
CA ASP A 241 1.37 20.33 15.96
C ASP A 241 2.63 19.47 16.10
N GLU A 242 2.64 18.52 17.04
CA GLU A 242 3.75 17.58 17.23
C GLU A 242 3.92 16.66 16.01
N VAL A 243 2.83 16.20 15.40
CA VAL A 243 2.88 15.36 14.20
C VAL A 243 3.38 16.18 13.01
N ALA A 244 2.94 17.42 12.87
CA ALA A 244 3.43 18.33 11.83
C ALA A 244 4.92 18.61 11.98
N THR A 245 5.40 18.85 13.22
CA THR A 245 6.81 19.06 13.52
C THR A 245 7.65 17.84 13.19
N LEU A 246 7.24 16.65 13.67
CA LEU A 246 7.95 15.39 13.40
C LEU A 246 8.04 15.11 11.89
N ARG A 247 6.95 15.37 11.16
CA ARG A 247 6.92 15.22 9.71
C ARG A 247 7.89 16.19 9.03
N ALA A 248 7.90 17.46 9.43
CA ALA A 248 8.81 18.46 8.88
C ALA A 248 10.28 18.06 9.06
N GLU A 249 10.64 17.50 10.22
CA GLU A 249 12.00 17.01 10.47
C GLU A 249 12.37 15.83 9.56
N ARG A 250 11.46 14.87 9.37
CA ARG A 250 11.69 13.72 8.48
C ARG A 250 11.79 14.10 7.01
N LEU A 251 11.13 15.16 6.58
CA LEU A 251 11.21 15.65 5.20
C LEU A 251 12.55 16.38 4.91
N LYS A 252 13.26 16.84 5.94
CA LYS A 252 14.59 17.47 5.80
C LYS A 252 15.73 16.43 5.63
N ALA A 253 15.59 15.24 6.17
CA ALA A 253 16.58 14.17 6.13
C ALA A 253 16.63 13.53 4.73
#